data_9a3942ea55c8f64707cefe2616397541
#
_entry.id   9a3942ea55c8f64707cefe2616397541
#
_cell.length_a   1.000
_cell.length_b   1.000
_cell.length_c   1.000
_cell.angle_alpha   90.00
_cell.angle_beta   90.00
_cell.angle_gamma   90.00
#
_symmetry.space_group_name_H-M   'P 1'
#
loop_
_entity.id
_entity.type
_entity.pdbx_description
1 polymer ?
#
loop_
_entity_poly.entity_id
_entity_poly.type
_entity_poly.pdbx_seq_one_letter_code
_entity_poly.pdbx_strand_id
1 'polypeptide(L)'
;EIHERLVGSEMCIRDSTKSVGMIDPALFHEIHAGEDFTIGDMTIEPIAISHDAAEPVAYKMKQPGKSMAVMTDLGIYDDHIVEKLKGLDVLLLEANHDVHMLQVGSYPYPLKQRILGEKGHLSNELSGRLLGEVLHDHFGTVFLGHLSKENNYAELAYETVRLEVTMGDNPYKGDDFPMYVAKRDEPSELVRF
;
A
#
# COMPACT_ATOMS: atom_id res chain seq x y z
N GLU A 1 18.87 -13.36 6.95
CA GLU A 1 17.89 -14.45 6.80
C GLU A 1 16.51 -13.86 7.06
N ILE A 2 15.79 -13.59 5.98
CA ILE A 2 14.36 -13.26 6.07
C ILE A 2 13.69 -14.62 6.32
N HIS A 3 13.19 -14.81 7.52
CA HIS A 3 12.45 -16.02 7.84
C HIS A 3 11.16 -16.04 7.03
N GLU A 4 11.08 -16.97 6.09
CA GLU A 4 9.84 -17.45 5.48
C GLU A 4 8.90 -17.92 6.58
N ARG A 5 8.09 -17.09 7.17
CA ARG A 5 7.00 -17.53 8.05
C ARG A 5 6.09 -16.40 8.48
N LEU A 6 5.18 -16.10 7.64
CA LEU A 6 3.89 -15.61 8.09
C LEU A 6 2.83 -16.53 7.48
N VAL A 7 2.54 -17.61 8.15
CA VAL A 7 1.52 -18.57 7.76
C VAL A 7 0.48 -18.60 8.86
N GLY A 8 -0.70 -18.06 8.56
CA GLY A 8 -1.89 -18.17 9.38
C GLY A 8 -2.00 -17.14 10.53
N SER A 9 -3.20 -16.66 10.76
CA SER A 9 -3.54 -15.69 11.80
C SER A 9 -3.06 -16.11 13.20
N GLU A 10 -3.22 -17.35 13.60
CA GLU A 10 -2.74 -17.86 14.90
C GLU A 10 -1.21 -17.90 15.02
N MET A 11 -0.48 -18.16 13.94
CA MET A 11 0.99 -18.18 13.98
C MET A 11 1.59 -16.78 14.01
N CYS A 12 0.99 -15.81 13.34
CA CYS A 12 1.40 -14.40 13.41
C CYS A 12 1.24 -13.85 14.83
N ILE A 13 0.15 -14.17 15.50
CA ILE A 13 -0.10 -13.82 16.91
C ILE A 13 0.97 -14.47 17.82
N ARG A 14 1.29 -15.74 17.65
CA ARG A 14 2.32 -16.45 18.44
C ARG A 14 3.73 -15.89 18.23
N ASP A 15 4.10 -15.52 17.02
CA ASP A 15 5.41 -14.94 16.76
C ASP A 15 5.51 -13.49 17.24
N SER A 16 4.44 -12.71 17.13
CA SER A 16 4.36 -11.36 17.70
C SER A 16 4.44 -11.38 19.22
N THR A 17 3.77 -12.33 19.89
CA THR A 17 3.84 -12.46 21.36
C THR A 17 5.22 -12.84 21.87
N LYS A 18 6.04 -13.56 21.10
CA LYS A 18 7.44 -13.79 21.43
C LYS A 18 8.28 -12.51 21.41
N SER A 19 7.93 -11.56 20.57
CA SER A 19 8.66 -10.29 20.40
C SER A 19 8.19 -9.18 21.35
N VAL A 20 6.90 -9.14 21.67
CA VAL A 20 6.27 -8.06 22.47
C VAL A 20 5.85 -8.50 23.87
N GLY A 21 6.06 -9.76 24.25
CA GLY A 21 5.68 -10.33 25.53
C GLY A 21 4.23 -10.85 25.57
N MET A 22 3.77 -11.25 26.75
CA MET A 22 2.41 -11.76 26.92
C MET A 22 1.41 -10.59 26.80
N ILE A 23 0.55 -10.68 25.81
CA ILE A 23 -0.58 -9.76 25.58
C ILE A 23 -1.87 -10.52 26.00
N ASP A 24 -2.78 -9.83 26.67
CA ASP A 24 -4.08 -10.38 27.03
C ASP A 24 -4.80 -10.88 25.76
N PRO A 25 -5.18 -12.16 25.69
CA PRO A 25 -5.91 -12.69 24.53
C PRO A 25 -7.19 -11.91 24.19
N ALA A 26 -7.82 -11.26 25.16
CA ALA A 26 -9.01 -10.43 24.94
C ALA A 26 -8.72 -9.16 24.10
N LEU A 27 -7.47 -8.81 23.89
CA LEU A 27 -7.07 -7.68 23.04
C LEU A 27 -6.85 -8.07 21.57
N PHE A 28 -6.94 -9.36 21.25
CA PHE A 28 -6.83 -9.84 19.87
C PHE A 28 -8.22 -9.94 19.26
N HIS A 29 -8.37 -9.33 18.11
CA HIS A 29 -9.57 -9.45 17.28
C HIS A 29 -9.16 -10.03 15.94
N GLU A 30 -9.74 -11.16 15.57
CA GLU A 30 -9.57 -11.76 14.27
C GLU A 30 -10.30 -10.92 13.23
N ILE A 31 -9.67 -10.67 12.09
CA ILE A 31 -10.25 -9.92 10.98
C ILE A 31 -10.12 -10.75 9.71
N HIS A 32 -11.12 -10.66 8.84
CA HIS A 32 -11.13 -11.33 7.54
C HIS A 32 -11.36 -10.33 6.43
N ALA A 33 -10.75 -10.61 5.28
CA ALA A 33 -10.97 -9.79 4.08
C ALA A 33 -12.46 -9.75 3.71
N GLY A 34 -12.97 -8.55 3.46
CA GLY A 34 -14.37 -8.32 3.11
C GLY A 34 -15.36 -8.31 4.30
N GLU A 35 -14.88 -8.48 5.53
CA GLU A 35 -15.70 -8.34 6.74
C GLU A 35 -15.38 -7.01 7.43
N ASP A 36 -16.26 -6.03 7.25
CA ASP A 36 -16.11 -4.71 7.84
C ASP A 36 -16.23 -4.76 9.36
N PHE A 37 -15.40 -4.01 10.06
CA PHE A 37 -15.50 -3.82 11.51
C PHE A 37 -15.41 -2.33 11.88
N THR A 38 -15.69 -1.99 13.14
CA THR A 38 -15.70 -0.60 13.61
C THR A 38 -14.70 -0.36 14.73
N ILE A 39 -14.04 0.81 14.71
CA ILE A 39 -13.24 1.33 15.80
C ILE A 39 -13.78 2.73 16.11
N GLY A 40 -14.49 2.87 17.23
CA GLY A 40 -15.20 4.10 17.54
C GLY A 40 -16.29 4.38 16.50
N ASP A 41 -16.21 5.52 15.83
CA ASP A 41 -17.11 5.96 14.75
C ASP A 41 -16.57 5.67 13.33
N MET A 42 -15.41 5.02 13.24
CA MET A 42 -14.77 4.67 11.99
C MET A 42 -15.11 3.24 11.58
N THR A 43 -15.55 3.05 10.34
CA THR A 43 -15.68 1.74 9.71
C THR A 43 -14.39 1.38 9.00
N ILE A 44 -13.86 0.21 9.28
CA ILE A 44 -12.67 -0.34 8.64
C ILE A 44 -13.08 -1.47 7.71
N GLU A 45 -12.70 -1.39 6.47
CA GLU A 45 -12.90 -2.41 5.44
C GLU A 45 -11.55 -3.08 5.12
N PRO A 46 -11.31 -4.34 5.54
CA PRO A 46 -10.17 -5.11 5.09
C PRO A 46 -10.35 -5.56 3.65
N ILE A 47 -9.44 -5.21 2.78
CA ILE A 47 -9.46 -5.53 1.35
C ILE A 47 -8.42 -6.59 1.07
N ALA A 48 -8.82 -7.74 0.53
CA ALA A 48 -7.87 -8.78 0.10
C ALA A 48 -6.92 -8.22 -0.96
N ILE A 49 -5.63 -8.50 -0.81
CA ILE A 49 -4.60 -8.06 -1.75
C ILE A 49 -3.74 -9.24 -2.21
N SER A 50 -3.05 -9.08 -3.32
CA SER A 50 -2.10 -10.09 -3.81
C SER A 50 -0.73 -9.88 -3.17
N HIS A 51 -0.41 -10.72 -2.18
CA HIS A 51 0.89 -10.73 -1.51
C HIS A 51 1.25 -12.13 -1.03
N ASP A 52 2.51 -12.37 -0.69
CA ASP A 52 3.00 -13.68 -0.24
C ASP A 52 2.86 -13.90 1.28
N ALA A 53 1.80 -13.36 1.87
CA ALA A 53 1.37 -13.61 3.24
C ALA A 53 0.15 -14.56 3.27
N ALA A 54 -0.25 -15.02 4.47
CA ALA A 54 -1.33 -16.01 4.61
C ALA A 54 -2.71 -15.44 4.23
N GLU A 55 -3.08 -14.29 4.77
CA GLU A 55 -4.31 -13.55 4.45
C GLU A 55 -3.94 -12.07 4.37
N PRO A 56 -3.28 -11.65 3.28
CA PRO A 56 -2.84 -10.28 3.16
C PRO A 56 -4.02 -9.35 2.91
N VAL A 57 -4.10 -8.28 3.69
CA VAL A 57 -5.15 -7.27 3.56
C VAL A 57 -4.56 -5.86 3.58
N ALA A 58 -5.14 -5.01 2.77
CA ALA A 58 -5.07 -3.56 2.87
C ALA A 58 -6.30 -3.04 3.62
N TYR A 59 -6.30 -1.79 4.02
CA TYR A 59 -7.38 -1.22 4.81
C TYR A 59 -7.96 0.04 4.17
N LYS A 60 -9.28 0.07 4.03
CA LYS A 60 -10.04 1.30 3.75
C LYS A 60 -10.78 1.73 5.00
N MET A 61 -10.59 2.97 5.42
CA MET A 61 -11.21 3.57 6.59
C MET A 61 -12.24 4.59 6.13
N LYS A 62 -13.42 4.55 6.73
CA LYS A 62 -14.57 5.37 6.35
C LYS A 62 -15.16 6.05 7.57
N GLN A 63 -15.48 7.33 7.43
CA GLN A 63 -16.34 8.12 8.31
C GLN A 63 -17.40 8.85 7.46
N PRO A 64 -18.46 9.42 8.04
CA PRO A 64 -19.45 10.16 7.27
C PRO A 64 -18.82 11.26 6.40
N GLY A 65 -18.89 11.09 5.08
CA GLY A 65 -18.36 12.01 4.08
C GLY A 65 -16.85 12.01 3.88
N LYS A 66 -16.12 11.10 4.54
CA LYS A 66 -14.66 10.99 4.43
C LYS A 66 -14.18 9.54 4.32
N SER A 67 -13.17 9.34 3.49
CA SER A 67 -12.58 8.02 3.32
C SER A 67 -11.09 8.09 3.00
N MET A 68 -10.35 7.11 3.52
CA MET A 68 -8.95 6.92 3.20
C MET A 68 -8.60 5.44 3.06
N ALA A 69 -7.52 5.14 2.38
CA ALA A 69 -6.99 3.78 2.32
C ALA A 69 -5.48 3.74 2.54
N VAL A 70 -5.03 2.62 3.08
CA VAL A 70 -3.62 2.22 3.15
C VAL A 70 -3.46 0.99 2.29
N MET A 71 -2.73 1.11 1.18
CA MET A 71 -2.54 0.08 0.17
C MET A 71 -1.04 -0.17 0.01
N THR A 72 -0.51 -1.09 0.80
CA THR A 72 0.89 -1.54 0.76
C THR A 72 0.96 -3.05 0.65
N ASP A 73 2.12 -3.60 0.32
CA ASP A 73 2.33 -5.03 0.11
C ASP A 73 1.46 -5.60 -1.03
N LEU A 74 1.31 -4.84 -2.10
CA LEU A 74 0.49 -5.17 -3.24
C LEU A 74 1.37 -5.57 -4.44
N GLY A 75 1.37 -6.84 -4.82
CA GLY A 75 2.17 -7.31 -5.97
C GLY A 75 1.55 -6.95 -7.31
N ILE A 76 0.25 -7.13 -7.45
CA ILE A 76 -0.54 -6.78 -8.62
C ILE A 76 -1.93 -6.33 -8.21
N TYR A 77 -2.52 -5.42 -8.96
CA TYR A 77 -3.91 -5.01 -8.77
C TYR A 77 -4.81 -5.47 -9.92
N ASP A 78 -6.09 -5.53 -9.67
CA ASP A 78 -7.16 -5.88 -10.59
C ASP A 78 -8.33 -4.87 -10.47
N ASP A 79 -9.36 -5.10 -11.27
CA ASP A 79 -10.58 -4.27 -11.23
C ASP A 79 -11.22 -4.20 -9.85
N HIS A 80 -11.09 -5.26 -9.03
CA HIS A 80 -11.62 -5.27 -7.66
C HIS A 80 -10.90 -4.24 -6.80
N ILE A 81 -9.57 -4.18 -6.86
CA ILE A 81 -8.77 -3.17 -6.13
C ILE A 81 -9.12 -1.75 -6.61
N VAL A 82 -9.20 -1.55 -7.93
CA VAL A 82 -9.59 -0.25 -8.50
C VAL A 82 -10.95 0.20 -7.95
N GLU A 83 -11.98 -0.66 -7.99
CA GLU A 83 -13.32 -0.34 -7.47
C GLU A 83 -13.31 -0.02 -5.96
N LYS A 84 -12.50 -0.73 -5.17
CA LYS A 84 -12.36 -0.46 -3.73
C LYS A 84 -11.72 0.89 -3.43
N LEU A 85 -10.81 1.35 -4.29
CA LEU A 85 -10.09 2.62 -4.13
C LEU A 85 -10.80 3.82 -4.73
N LYS A 86 -11.87 3.63 -5.50
CA LYS A 86 -12.66 4.76 -6.02
C LYS A 86 -13.30 5.60 -4.92
N GLY A 87 -13.33 6.91 -5.15
CA GLY A 87 -13.99 7.88 -4.27
C GLY A 87 -13.28 8.14 -2.95
N LEU A 88 -11.97 7.87 -2.86
CA LEU A 88 -11.15 8.19 -1.68
C LEU A 88 -10.80 9.67 -1.62
N ASP A 89 -10.78 10.22 -0.40
CA ASP A 89 -10.19 11.54 -0.14
C ASP A 89 -8.68 11.46 0.03
N VAL A 90 -8.16 10.39 0.65
CA VAL A 90 -6.73 10.20 0.90
C VAL A 90 -6.32 8.75 0.61
N LEU A 91 -5.18 8.59 -0.04
CA LEU A 91 -4.59 7.28 -0.31
C LEU A 91 -3.12 7.25 0.10
N LEU A 92 -2.74 6.28 0.95
CA LEU A 92 -1.35 5.87 1.07
C LEU A 92 -1.15 4.67 0.15
N LEU A 93 -0.35 4.87 -0.88
CA LEU A 93 -0.13 3.90 -1.95
C LEU A 93 1.33 3.44 -1.97
N GLU A 94 1.53 2.15 -2.11
CA GLU A 94 2.86 1.61 -2.31
C GLU A 94 3.47 2.13 -3.62
N ALA A 95 4.73 2.59 -3.55
CA ALA A 95 5.62 2.79 -4.69
C ALA A 95 6.97 2.18 -4.31
N ASN A 96 7.04 0.84 -4.38
CA ASN A 96 8.12 0.12 -3.72
C ASN A 96 9.45 0.31 -4.43
N HIS A 97 9.52 0.06 -5.73
CA HIS A 97 10.79 0.02 -6.44
C HIS A 97 10.69 0.61 -7.85
N ASP A 98 11.81 1.11 -8.31
CA ASP A 98 12.07 1.33 -9.73
C ASP A 98 12.49 -0.02 -10.34
N VAL A 99 11.84 -0.39 -11.44
CA VAL A 99 12.07 -1.70 -12.10
C VAL A 99 13.51 -1.83 -12.56
N HIS A 100 14.11 -0.78 -13.12
CA HIS A 100 15.46 -0.82 -13.62
C HIS A 100 16.49 -0.92 -12.49
N MET A 101 16.34 -0.11 -11.43
CA MET A 101 17.19 -0.21 -10.24
C MET A 101 17.15 -1.62 -9.64
N LEU A 102 15.96 -2.21 -9.53
CA LEU A 102 15.81 -3.57 -9.01
C LEU A 102 16.50 -4.60 -9.91
N GLN A 103 16.36 -4.48 -11.24
CA GLN A 103 16.96 -5.41 -12.19
C GLN A 103 18.49 -5.38 -12.13
N VAL A 104 19.09 -4.19 -12.06
CA VAL A 104 20.57 -4.05 -12.04
C VAL A 104 21.17 -4.07 -10.63
N GLY A 105 20.34 -3.92 -9.59
CA GLY A 105 20.74 -3.81 -8.19
C GLY A 105 21.38 -5.09 -7.64
N SER A 106 21.83 -5.01 -6.39
CA SER A 106 22.62 -6.04 -5.71
C SER A 106 21.82 -7.26 -5.23
N TYR A 107 20.49 -7.20 -5.24
CA TYR A 107 19.67 -8.30 -4.74
C TYR A 107 19.88 -9.60 -5.52
N PRO A 108 19.89 -10.77 -4.82
CA PRO A 108 19.93 -12.05 -5.48
C PRO A 108 18.76 -12.25 -6.45
N TYR A 109 19.01 -12.95 -7.55
CA TYR A 109 17.99 -13.16 -8.59
C TYR A 109 16.66 -13.72 -8.07
N PRO A 110 16.60 -14.70 -7.16
CA PRO A 110 15.34 -15.18 -6.61
C PRO A 110 14.54 -14.09 -5.87
N LEU A 111 15.22 -13.17 -5.16
CA LEU A 111 14.57 -12.06 -4.47
C LEU A 111 14.01 -11.03 -5.48
N LYS A 112 14.75 -10.74 -6.54
CA LYS A 112 14.24 -9.87 -7.63
C LYS A 112 12.98 -10.45 -8.25
N GLN A 113 12.97 -11.75 -8.55
CA GLN A 113 11.79 -12.44 -9.11
C GLN A 113 10.60 -12.42 -8.14
N ARG A 114 10.83 -12.57 -6.85
CA ARG A 114 9.79 -12.46 -5.82
C ARG A 114 9.18 -11.05 -5.79
N ILE A 115 10.02 -10.01 -5.77
CA ILE A 115 9.58 -8.61 -5.73
C ILE A 115 8.79 -8.23 -6.99
N LEU A 116 9.26 -8.65 -8.16
CA LEU A 116 8.61 -8.39 -9.46
C LEU A 116 7.38 -9.28 -9.72
N GLY A 117 7.16 -10.30 -8.91
CA GLY A 117 6.07 -11.25 -9.11
C GLY A 117 4.71 -10.71 -8.67
N GLU A 118 3.64 -11.38 -9.07
CA GLU A 118 2.25 -11.01 -8.75
C GLU A 118 1.95 -10.92 -7.26
N LYS A 119 2.74 -11.57 -6.42
CA LYS A 119 2.65 -11.55 -4.95
C LYS A 119 3.78 -10.74 -4.30
N GLY A 120 4.48 -9.93 -5.07
CA GLY A 120 5.57 -9.09 -4.61
C GLY A 120 5.09 -7.69 -4.19
N HIS A 121 5.60 -6.67 -4.89
CA HIS A 121 5.34 -5.27 -4.58
C HIS A 121 5.12 -4.44 -5.85
N LEU A 122 4.29 -3.40 -5.76
CA LEU A 122 4.09 -2.47 -6.87
C LEU A 122 5.37 -1.69 -7.19
N SER A 123 5.71 -1.65 -8.47
CA SER A 123 6.71 -0.71 -8.96
C SER A 123 6.16 0.72 -8.98
N ASN A 124 7.04 1.70 -9.12
CA ASN A 124 6.64 3.11 -9.27
C ASN A 124 5.68 3.31 -10.44
N GLU A 125 5.92 2.63 -11.58
CA GLU A 125 5.08 2.72 -12.76
C GLU A 125 3.68 2.14 -12.53
N LEU A 126 3.59 0.95 -11.92
CA LEU A 126 2.30 0.34 -11.61
C LEU A 126 1.51 1.17 -10.59
N SER A 127 2.20 1.78 -9.64
CA SER A 127 1.57 2.70 -8.67
C SER A 127 0.97 3.91 -9.36
N GLY A 128 1.68 4.51 -10.32
CA GLY A 128 1.18 5.64 -11.10
C GLY A 128 -0.02 5.27 -11.97
N ARG A 129 -0.02 4.09 -12.59
CA ARG A 129 -1.17 3.59 -13.36
C ARG A 129 -2.38 3.36 -12.50
N LEU A 130 -2.24 2.64 -11.37
CA LEU A 130 -3.34 2.44 -10.41
C LEU A 130 -3.89 3.78 -9.92
N LEU A 131 -3.02 4.72 -9.58
CA LEU A 131 -3.44 6.05 -9.16
C LEU A 131 -4.26 6.73 -10.25
N GLY A 132 -3.82 6.70 -11.51
CA GLY A 132 -4.55 7.27 -12.65
C GLY A 132 -5.95 6.70 -12.86
N GLU A 133 -6.18 5.44 -12.50
CA GLU A 133 -7.48 4.76 -12.60
C GLU A 133 -8.46 5.12 -11.47
N VAL A 134 -7.95 5.59 -10.32
CA VAL A 134 -8.77 5.88 -9.12
C VAL A 134 -8.96 7.37 -8.84
N LEU A 135 -8.23 8.24 -9.55
CA LEU A 135 -8.37 9.69 -9.41
C LEU A 135 -9.80 10.18 -9.78
N HIS A 136 -10.23 11.23 -9.12
CA HIS A 136 -11.50 11.92 -9.37
C HIS A 136 -11.41 13.39 -8.94
N ASP A 137 -12.36 14.23 -9.34
CA ASP A 137 -12.33 15.69 -9.17
C ASP A 137 -12.20 16.17 -7.71
N HIS A 138 -12.55 15.32 -6.75
CA HIS A 138 -12.51 15.65 -5.32
C HIS A 138 -11.41 14.83 -4.58
N PHE A 139 -10.48 14.23 -5.30
CA PHE A 139 -9.38 13.50 -4.69
C PHE A 139 -8.48 14.47 -3.90
N GLY A 140 -8.29 14.18 -2.61
CA GLY A 140 -7.59 15.10 -1.71
C GLY A 140 -6.09 14.98 -1.78
N THR A 141 -5.55 13.81 -1.49
CA THR A 141 -4.09 13.63 -1.32
C THR A 141 -3.66 12.19 -1.50
N VAL A 142 -2.51 11.99 -2.13
CA VAL A 142 -1.80 10.70 -2.10
C VAL A 142 -0.46 10.81 -1.36
N PHE A 143 -0.17 9.80 -0.57
CA PHE A 143 1.16 9.55 -0.02
C PHE A 143 1.75 8.31 -0.69
N LEU A 144 2.86 8.47 -1.37
CA LEU A 144 3.64 7.33 -1.85
C LEU A 144 4.46 6.78 -0.69
N GLY A 145 4.31 5.52 -0.41
CA GLY A 145 4.94 4.88 0.74
C GLY A 145 5.55 3.51 0.42
N HIS A 146 6.06 2.84 1.46
CA HIS A 146 6.65 1.51 1.37
C HIS A 146 7.81 1.40 0.36
N LEU A 147 8.60 2.48 0.21
CA LEU A 147 9.70 2.52 -0.73
C LEU A 147 10.83 1.56 -0.32
N SER A 148 11.37 0.82 -1.28
CA SER A 148 12.57 0.02 -1.10
C SER A 148 13.77 0.90 -0.75
N LYS A 149 14.53 0.51 0.26
CA LYS A 149 15.73 1.25 0.67
C LYS A 149 16.85 1.21 -0.38
N GLU A 150 16.93 0.12 -1.13
CA GLU A 150 18.05 -0.13 -2.06
C GLU A 150 17.66 0.04 -3.53
N ASN A 151 16.38 -0.08 -3.85
CA ASN A 151 15.91 -0.07 -5.24
C ASN A 151 14.93 1.07 -5.53
N ASN A 152 14.96 2.12 -4.70
CA ASN A 152 14.15 3.32 -4.90
C ASN A 152 14.72 4.50 -4.10
N TYR A 153 14.24 5.71 -4.42
CA TYR A 153 14.42 6.92 -3.60
C TYR A 153 13.25 7.88 -3.87
N ALA A 154 13.04 8.82 -2.96
CA ALA A 154 11.82 9.61 -2.92
C ALA A 154 11.53 10.38 -4.22
N GLU A 155 12.54 11.07 -4.76
CA GLU A 155 12.40 11.89 -5.98
C GLU A 155 12.07 11.02 -7.20
N LEU A 156 12.68 9.83 -7.32
CA LEU A 156 12.41 8.92 -8.44
C LEU A 156 10.99 8.36 -8.36
N ALA A 157 10.57 7.91 -7.18
CA ALA A 157 9.20 7.43 -6.97
C ALA A 157 8.19 8.52 -7.33
N TYR A 158 8.37 9.74 -6.80
CA TYR A 158 7.52 10.88 -7.05
C TYR A 158 7.40 11.20 -8.56
N GLU A 159 8.53 11.40 -9.24
CA GLU A 159 8.53 11.79 -10.65
C GLU A 159 8.01 10.68 -11.56
N THR A 160 8.28 9.40 -11.26
CA THR A 160 7.75 8.28 -12.04
C THR A 160 6.23 8.21 -11.92
N VAL A 161 5.68 8.26 -10.70
CA VAL A 161 4.23 8.23 -10.48
C VAL A 161 3.57 9.45 -11.12
N ARG A 162 4.14 10.65 -10.96
CA ARG A 162 3.66 11.90 -11.57
C ARG A 162 3.58 11.78 -13.11
N LEU A 163 4.61 11.20 -13.71
CA LEU A 163 4.68 11.02 -15.15
C LEU A 163 3.66 9.99 -15.64
N GLU A 164 3.53 8.84 -14.98
CA GLU A 164 2.56 7.80 -15.34
C GLU A 164 1.12 8.33 -15.28
N VAL A 165 0.75 9.09 -14.25
CA VAL A 165 -0.56 9.75 -14.17
C VAL A 165 -0.75 10.72 -15.32
N THR A 166 0.26 11.56 -15.61
CA THR A 166 0.19 12.60 -16.65
C THR A 166 0.07 12.03 -18.06
N MET A 167 0.69 10.87 -18.30
CA MET A 167 0.71 10.20 -19.62
C MET A 167 -0.35 9.11 -19.76
N GLY A 168 -1.03 8.75 -18.68
CA GLY A 168 -2.07 7.73 -18.67
C GLY A 168 -3.34 8.15 -19.42
N ASP A 169 -4.20 7.18 -19.72
CA ASP A 169 -5.52 7.43 -20.34
C ASP A 169 -6.54 7.88 -19.28
N ASN A 170 -6.31 9.06 -18.72
CA ASN A 170 -7.16 9.70 -17.74
C ASN A 170 -7.10 11.24 -17.93
N PRO A 171 -8.07 12.03 -17.43
CA PRO A 171 -8.09 13.47 -17.62
C PRO A 171 -7.12 14.26 -16.73
N TYR A 172 -6.46 13.60 -15.76
CA TYR A 172 -5.65 14.25 -14.72
C TYR A 172 -4.17 14.30 -15.09
N LYS A 173 -3.47 15.23 -14.44
CA LYS A 173 -2.01 15.34 -14.47
C LYS A 173 -1.47 15.20 -13.05
N GLY A 174 -0.23 14.77 -12.94
CA GLY A 174 0.39 14.56 -11.64
C GLY A 174 0.49 15.80 -10.74
N ASP A 175 0.29 17.00 -11.31
CA ASP A 175 0.30 18.27 -10.57
C ASP A 175 -1.12 18.77 -10.19
N ASP A 176 -2.18 18.05 -10.55
CA ASP A 176 -3.56 18.45 -10.29
C ASP A 176 -4.02 18.16 -8.85
N PHE A 177 -3.26 17.39 -8.10
CA PHE A 177 -3.56 17.01 -6.71
C PHE A 177 -2.29 16.93 -5.86
N PRO A 178 -2.40 17.12 -4.53
CA PRO A 178 -1.27 16.97 -3.61
C PRO A 178 -0.74 15.55 -3.59
N MET A 179 0.55 15.39 -3.88
CA MET A 179 1.26 14.13 -3.80
C MET A 179 2.52 14.30 -2.94
N TYR A 180 2.71 13.39 -2.00
CA TYR A 180 3.84 13.39 -1.08
C TYR A 180 4.50 12.02 -1.06
N VAL A 181 5.77 11.97 -0.63
CA VAL A 181 6.45 10.70 -0.34
C VAL A 181 6.59 10.56 1.17
N ALA A 182 6.01 9.49 1.71
CA ALA A 182 6.11 9.18 3.13
C ALA A 182 7.54 8.78 3.48
N LYS A 183 8.13 9.45 4.46
CA LYS A 183 9.46 9.13 4.96
C LYS A 183 9.40 7.91 5.89
N ARG A 184 10.49 7.15 5.95
CA ARG A 184 10.58 5.95 6.78
C ARG A 184 10.71 6.29 8.27
N ASP A 185 11.52 7.27 8.58
CA ASP A 185 12.01 7.55 9.94
C ASP A 185 11.49 8.89 10.50
N GLU A 186 10.65 9.59 9.74
CA GLU A 186 10.07 10.88 10.13
C GLU A 186 8.56 10.87 9.86
N PRO A 187 7.74 11.50 10.69
CA PRO A 187 6.33 11.66 10.41
C PRO A 187 6.12 12.53 9.17
N SER A 188 5.13 12.19 8.37
CA SER A 188 4.66 13.05 7.28
C SER A 188 3.96 14.30 7.82
N GLU A 189 3.82 15.32 6.99
CA GLU A 189 3.03 16.49 7.34
C GLU A 189 1.56 16.12 7.61
N LEU A 190 0.93 16.86 8.52
CA LEU A 190 -0.48 16.66 8.83
C LEU A 190 -1.33 17.17 7.67
N VAL A 191 -2.07 16.28 7.04
CA VAL A 191 -3.07 16.63 6.04
C VAL A 191 -4.45 16.66 6.70
N ARG A 192 -5.23 17.72 6.41
CA ARG A 192 -6.63 17.86 6.81
C ARG A 192 -7.49 17.85 5.56
N PHE A 193 -8.51 17.02 5.53
CA PHE A 193 -9.39 16.81 4.37
C PHE A 193 -10.87 16.66 4.79
#